data_6d3782beedd811b9f1ce807cf22d7df7
#
_entry.id   6d3782beedd811b9f1ce807cf22d7df7
#
_cell.length_a   1.000
_cell.length_b   1.000
_cell.length_c   1.000
_cell.angle_alpha   90.00
_cell.angle_beta   90.00
_cell.angle_gamma   90.00
#
_symmetry.space_group_name_H-M   'P 1'
#
loop_
_entity.id
_entity.type
_entity.pdbx_description
1 polymer ?
#
loop_
_entity_poly.entity_id
_entity_poly.type
_entity_poly.pdbx_seq_one_letter_code
_entity_poly.pdbx_strand_id
1 'polypeptide(L)'
;MVDGQQRITTIYLLLAIIRTEIRARKHLSIDAFDYLDKLKRYLVNDVETTDDYLKLKVFSSKGDRLPSYRVVIDSGANPKTPMLQTDLQLYLPGRNRVDEFQKYAVKKLKAQYPDVPALWQLAQALLNCLKIVWIPWDAEKDDPQAIFESLNDKGMPLKASELLCNYLFRPIMQTEMDFEDLHNNQ
;
A
#
# COMPACT_ATOMS: atom_id res chain seq x y z
N MET A 1 -3.59 14.29 1.51
CA MET A 1 -2.30 13.55 1.33
C MET A 1 -2.43 12.63 0.13
N VAL A 2 -2.05 13.05 -1.05
CA VAL A 2 -2.56 12.40 -2.27
C VAL A 2 -1.51 11.56 -3.01
N ASP A 3 -0.29 11.99 -3.18
CA ASP A 3 0.67 11.25 -4.00
C ASP A 3 1.50 10.21 -3.21
N GLY A 4 1.79 10.49 -1.95
CA GLY A 4 2.56 9.57 -1.10
C GLY A 4 1.86 8.24 -0.79
N GLN A 5 0.53 8.22 -0.71
CA GLN A 5 -0.22 6.99 -0.41
C GLN A 5 -0.08 5.96 -1.52
N GLN A 6 -0.22 6.36 -2.79
CA GLN A 6 -0.11 5.43 -3.91
C GLN A 6 1.29 4.80 -4.00
N ARG A 7 2.35 5.60 -3.78
CA ARG A 7 3.72 5.11 -3.78
C ARG A 7 3.98 4.15 -2.63
N ILE A 8 3.54 4.49 -1.41
CA ILE A 8 3.68 3.61 -0.24
C ILE A 8 2.91 2.31 -0.45
N THR A 9 1.66 2.38 -0.93
CA THR A 9 0.85 1.20 -1.24
C THR A 9 1.52 0.32 -2.30
N THR A 10 2.08 0.92 -3.35
CA THR A 10 2.80 0.17 -4.40
C THR A 10 4.00 -0.58 -3.85
N ILE A 11 4.83 0.09 -3.01
CA ILE A 11 6.00 -0.53 -2.38
C ILE A 11 5.55 -1.65 -1.44
N TYR A 12 4.53 -1.42 -0.63
CA TYR A 12 3.95 -2.39 0.29
C TYR A 12 3.45 -3.64 -0.44
N LEU A 13 2.69 -3.47 -1.52
CA LEU A 13 2.21 -4.58 -2.35
C LEU A 13 3.36 -5.31 -3.03
N LEU A 14 4.38 -4.59 -3.49
CA LEU A 14 5.57 -5.22 -4.10
C LEU A 14 6.31 -6.10 -3.09
N LEU A 15 6.45 -5.66 -1.84
CA LEU A 15 7.04 -6.49 -0.78
C LEU A 15 6.22 -7.76 -0.52
N ALA A 16 4.89 -7.68 -0.54
CA ALA A 16 4.02 -8.85 -0.42
C ALA A 16 4.17 -9.80 -1.61
N ILE A 17 4.28 -9.28 -2.84
CA ILE A 17 4.49 -10.08 -4.04
C ILE A 17 5.87 -10.74 -4.04
N ILE A 18 6.92 -10.03 -3.63
CA ILE A 18 8.27 -10.61 -3.45
C ILE A 18 8.21 -11.76 -2.44
N ARG A 19 7.50 -11.58 -1.32
CA ARG A 19 7.31 -12.63 -0.33
C ARG A 19 6.61 -13.85 -0.90
N THR A 20 5.59 -13.66 -1.75
CA THR A 20 4.92 -14.75 -2.48
C THR A 20 5.90 -15.53 -3.35
N GLU A 21 6.75 -14.84 -4.11
CA GLU A 21 7.73 -15.48 -5.00
C GLU A 21 8.86 -16.21 -4.21
N ILE A 22 9.31 -15.65 -3.08
CA ILE A 22 10.24 -16.33 -2.16
C ILE A 22 9.59 -17.60 -1.59
N ARG A 23 8.33 -17.49 -1.12
CA ARG A 23 7.57 -18.62 -0.57
C ARG A 23 7.39 -19.76 -1.58
N ALA A 24 7.11 -19.42 -2.84
CA ALA A 24 7.01 -20.41 -3.91
C ALA A 24 8.32 -21.14 -4.19
N ARG A 25 9.46 -20.53 -3.91
CA ARG A 25 10.82 -21.05 -4.14
C ARG A 25 11.57 -21.40 -2.87
N LYS A 26 10.91 -21.45 -1.71
CA LYS A 26 11.56 -21.65 -0.37
C LYS A 26 12.42 -22.92 -0.27
N HIS A 27 12.10 -23.93 -1.08
CA HIS A 27 12.86 -25.17 -1.14
C HIS A 27 14.22 -25.04 -1.84
N LEU A 28 14.47 -23.92 -2.51
CA LEU A 28 15.71 -23.64 -3.25
C LEU A 28 16.73 -22.85 -2.42
N SER A 29 16.38 -22.43 -1.19
CA SER A 29 17.30 -21.66 -0.33
C SER A 29 17.05 -21.95 1.14
N ILE A 30 18.12 -22.19 1.90
CA ILE A 30 18.05 -22.41 3.34
C ILE A 30 17.61 -21.17 4.10
N ASP A 31 17.93 -19.97 3.59
CA ASP A 31 17.62 -18.68 4.22
C ASP A 31 16.21 -18.20 3.92
N ALA A 32 15.46 -18.89 3.04
CA ALA A 32 14.13 -18.44 2.60
C ALA A 32 13.17 -18.25 3.77
N PHE A 33 13.24 -19.08 4.80
CA PHE A 33 12.36 -18.97 5.97
C PHE A 33 12.63 -17.70 6.77
N ASP A 34 13.90 -17.34 6.97
CA ASP A 34 14.30 -16.10 7.65
C ASP A 34 13.83 -14.87 6.86
N TYR A 35 13.99 -14.88 5.53
CA TYR A 35 13.51 -13.80 4.67
C TYR A 35 11.99 -13.65 4.71
N LEU A 36 11.26 -14.76 4.71
CA LEU A 36 9.80 -14.75 4.83
C LEU A 36 9.34 -14.18 6.18
N ASP A 37 10.02 -14.51 7.28
CA ASP A 37 9.67 -13.97 8.58
C ASP A 37 9.98 -12.47 8.69
N LYS A 38 11.15 -12.06 8.22
CA LYS A 38 11.53 -10.63 8.15
C LYS A 38 10.53 -9.82 7.34
N LEU A 39 10.15 -10.28 6.14
CA LEU A 39 9.18 -9.58 5.30
C LEU A 39 7.78 -9.51 5.93
N LYS A 40 7.37 -10.53 6.68
CA LYS A 40 6.07 -10.52 7.38
C LYS A 40 5.95 -9.30 8.29
N ARG A 41 7.00 -8.91 9.00
CA ARG A 41 7.01 -7.76 9.94
C ARG A 41 6.72 -6.42 9.27
N TYR A 42 6.94 -6.30 7.96
CA TYR A 42 6.61 -5.11 7.17
C TYR A 42 5.21 -5.14 6.57
N LEU A 43 4.51 -6.27 6.64
CA LEU A 43 3.20 -6.46 6.01
C LEU A 43 2.05 -6.45 7.01
N VAL A 44 2.24 -7.08 8.16
CA VAL A 44 1.18 -7.21 9.16
C VAL A 44 1.67 -6.74 10.52
N ASN A 45 0.73 -6.29 11.35
CA ASN A 45 0.98 -5.98 12.74
C ASN A 45 0.82 -7.27 13.57
N ASP A 46 1.67 -7.41 14.59
CA ASP A 46 1.63 -8.54 15.52
C ASP A 46 0.70 -8.21 16.71
N VAL A 47 -0.57 -7.90 16.39
CA VAL A 47 -1.60 -7.54 17.37
C VAL A 47 -2.85 -8.39 17.17
N GLU A 48 -3.53 -8.72 18.26
CA GLU A 48 -4.87 -9.25 18.25
C GLU A 48 -5.84 -8.10 18.41
N THR A 49 -6.63 -7.83 17.38
CA THR A 49 -7.56 -6.71 17.37
C THR A 49 -8.76 -7.00 16.47
N THR A 50 -9.89 -6.42 16.81
CA THR A 50 -11.07 -6.39 15.94
C THR A 50 -11.04 -5.22 14.96
N ASP A 51 -10.17 -4.23 15.19
CA ASP A 51 -10.00 -3.06 14.32
C ASP A 51 -9.16 -3.45 13.09
N ASP A 52 -9.80 -3.43 11.93
CA ASP A 52 -9.15 -3.79 10.66
C ASP A 52 -8.02 -2.83 10.28
N TYR A 53 -8.09 -1.55 10.71
CA TYR A 53 -7.05 -0.55 10.45
C TYR A 53 -5.72 -0.91 11.11
N LEU A 54 -5.77 -1.63 12.22
CA LEU A 54 -4.58 -2.02 12.97
C LEU A 54 -3.98 -3.36 12.55
N LYS A 55 -4.62 -4.12 11.66
CA LYS A 55 -4.14 -5.46 11.26
C LYS A 55 -3.01 -5.43 10.24
N LEU A 56 -3.03 -4.45 9.34
CA LEU A 56 -2.04 -4.29 8.27
C LEU A 56 -1.15 -3.08 8.54
N LYS A 57 0.09 -3.11 8.02
CA LYS A 57 1.02 -1.97 8.10
C LYS A 57 0.58 -0.80 7.21
N VAL A 58 -0.08 -1.10 6.11
CA VAL A 58 -0.65 -0.10 5.19
C VAL A 58 -2.10 -0.48 4.94
N PHE A 59 -3.00 0.44 5.24
CA PHE A 59 -4.42 0.29 5.02
C PHE A 59 -4.80 1.10 3.77
N SER A 60 -5.18 0.41 2.72
CA SER A 60 -5.50 1.03 1.43
C SER A 60 -6.87 1.69 1.46
N SER A 61 -7.13 2.61 0.51
CA SER A 61 -8.46 3.21 0.29
C SER A 61 -9.53 2.14 0.08
N LYS A 62 -10.79 2.48 0.30
CA LYS A 62 -11.93 1.53 0.29
C LYS A 62 -11.95 0.65 -0.98
N GLY A 63 -11.73 1.24 -2.16
CA GLY A 63 -11.76 0.51 -3.43
C GLY A 63 -10.62 -0.49 -3.61
N ASP A 64 -9.45 -0.20 -3.04
CA ASP A 64 -8.25 -1.03 -3.16
C ASP A 64 -8.00 -1.93 -1.93
N ARG A 65 -8.80 -1.77 -0.87
CA ARG A 65 -8.60 -2.44 0.43
C ARG A 65 -8.61 -3.95 0.31
N LEU A 66 -9.66 -4.48 -0.28
CA LEU A 66 -9.81 -5.93 -0.42
C LEU A 66 -8.80 -6.55 -1.39
N PRO A 67 -8.56 -6.00 -2.59
CA PRO A 67 -7.49 -6.48 -3.45
C PRO A 67 -6.13 -6.47 -2.74
N SER A 68 -5.78 -5.39 -2.04
CA SER A 68 -4.53 -5.26 -1.30
C SER A 68 -4.42 -6.31 -0.18
N TYR A 69 -5.49 -6.49 0.60
CA TYR A 69 -5.55 -7.51 1.64
C TYR A 69 -5.29 -8.92 1.06
N ARG A 70 -5.90 -9.25 -0.07
CA ARG A 70 -5.68 -10.56 -0.73
C ARG A 70 -4.23 -10.77 -1.14
N VAL A 71 -3.58 -9.75 -1.72
CA VAL A 71 -2.16 -9.85 -2.07
C VAL A 71 -1.31 -10.16 -0.83
N VAL A 72 -1.63 -9.56 0.32
CA VAL A 72 -0.92 -9.82 1.59
C VAL A 72 -1.19 -11.25 2.08
N ILE A 73 -2.44 -11.71 2.06
CA ILE A 73 -2.81 -13.08 2.46
C ILE A 73 -2.17 -14.12 1.55
N ASP A 74 -2.21 -13.91 0.24
CA ASP A 74 -1.59 -14.80 -0.75
C ASP A 74 -0.08 -14.94 -0.51
N SER A 75 0.56 -13.91 0.03
CA SER A 75 1.95 -13.99 0.44
C SER A 75 2.19 -14.92 1.65
N GLY A 76 1.14 -15.28 2.39
CA GLY A 76 1.19 -16.02 3.65
C GLY A 76 1.54 -15.15 4.87
N ALA A 77 1.54 -13.83 4.72
CA ALA A 77 1.67 -12.89 5.83
C ALA A 77 0.29 -12.62 6.46
N ASN A 78 -0.27 -13.62 7.12
CA ASN A 78 -1.58 -13.50 7.73
C ASN A 78 -1.52 -12.67 9.02
N PRO A 79 -2.42 -11.70 9.24
CA PRO A 79 -2.61 -11.07 10.53
C PRO A 79 -3.12 -12.10 11.55
N LYS A 80 -2.95 -11.84 12.84
CA LYS A 80 -3.44 -12.74 13.92
C LYS A 80 -4.95 -12.91 13.88
N THR A 81 -5.67 -11.82 13.59
CA THR A 81 -7.13 -11.85 13.45
C THR A 81 -7.48 -11.56 11.98
N PRO A 82 -8.30 -12.36 11.31
CA PRO A 82 -8.72 -12.08 9.94
C PRO A 82 -9.54 -10.79 9.86
N MET A 83 -9.51 -10.12 8.71
CA MET A 83 -10.35 -8.95 8.47
C MET A 83 -11.83 -9.37 8.36
N LEU A 84 -12.72 -8.46 8.76
CA LEU A 84 -14.16 -8.67 8.67
C LEU A 84 -14.58 -8.84 7.21
N GLN A 85 -15.46 -9.80 6.95
CA GLN A 85 -15.85 -10.22 5.59
C GLN A 85 -16.82 -9.25 4.90
N THR A 86 -17.25 -8.18 5.55
CA THR A 86 -18.25 -7.26 5.00
C THR A 86 -17.89 -6.64 3.65
N ASP A 87 -16.59 -6.47 3.37
CA ASP A 87 -16.11 -5.92 2.09
C ASP A 87 -15.88 -6.99 1.00
N LEU A 88 -15.99 -8.28 1.35
CA LEU A 88 -15.68 -9.39 0.43
C LEU A 88 -16.71 -9.56 -0.69
N GLN A 89 -17.93 -9.09 -0.51
CA GLN A 89 -19.03 -9.34 -1.45
C GLN A 89 -18.97 -8.48 -2.72
N LEU A 90 -18.22 -7.38 -2.72
CA LEU A 90 -18.12 -6.45 -3.85
C LEU A 90 -16.87 -6.67 -4.73
N TYR A 91 -16.03 -7.63 -4.37
CA TYR A 91 -14.78 -7.86 -5.07
C TYR A 91 -14.96 -8.73 -6.33
N LEU A 92 -14.64 -8.16 -7.48
CA LEU A 92 -14.51 -8.89 -8.75
C LEU A 92 -13.03 -9.08 -9.09
N PRO A 93 -12.46 -10.30 -8.97
CA PRO A 93 -11.07 -10.55 -9.30
C PRO A 93 -10.74 -10.17 -10.74
N GLY A 94 -9.56 -9.57 -10.93
CA GLY A 94 -9.02 -9.27 -12.26
C GLY A 94 -9.54 -8.00 -12.93
N ARG A 95 -10.36 -7.19 -12.24
CA ARG A 95 -10.93 -5.94 -12.78
C ARG A 95 -10.46 -4.67 -12.06
N ASN A 96 -9.41 -4.76 -11.24
CA ASN A 96 -8.88 -3.63 -10.50
C ASN A 96 -7.38 -3.45 -10.73
N ARG A 97 -6.88 -2.25 -10.43
CA ARG A 97 -5.47 -1.87 -10.66
C ARG A 97 -4.48 -2.69 -9.82
N VAL A 98 -4.89 -3.16 -8.64
CA VAL A 98 -4.03 -3.98 -7.77
C VAL A 98 -3.78 -5.34 -8.39
N ASP A 99 -4.80 -5.98 -8.95
CA ASP A 99 -4.65 -7.27 -9.64
C ASP A 99 -3.80 -7.14 -10.91
N GLU A 100 -3.97 -6.05 -11.66
CA GLU A 100 -3.13 -5.76 -12.85
C GLU A 100 -1.68 -5.56 -12.43
N PHE A 101 -1.45 -4.78 -11.38
CA PHE A 101 -0.12 -4.58 -10.82
C PHE A 101 0.49 -5.88 -10.32
N GLN A 102 -0.26 -6.74 -9.61
CA GLN A 102 0.22 -8.03 -9.15
C GLN A 102 0.67 -8.91 -10.32
N LYS A 103 -0.15 -9.03 -11.36
CA LYS A 103 0.20 -9.80 -12.58
C LYS A 103 1.47 -9.27 -13.24
N TYR A 104 1.56 -7.95 -13.40
CA TYR A 104 2.74 -7.30 -13.98
C TYR A 104 3.99 -7.54 -13.15
N ALA A 105 3.92 -7.31 -11.83
CA ALA A 105 5.04 -7.47 -10.92
C ALA A 105 5.53 -8.93 -10.89
N VAL A 106 4.62 -9.91 -10.76
CA VAL A 106 4.98 -11.34 -10.80
C VAL A 106 5.72 -11.70 -12.11
N LYS A 107 5.21 -11.23 -13.25
CA LYS A 107 5.86 -11.46 -14.55
C LYS A 107 7.28 -10.88 -14.58
N LYS A 108 7.46 -9.65 -14.08
CA LYS A 108 8.77 -8.97 -14.03
C LYS A 108 9.73 -9.65 -13.05
N LEU A 109 9.25 -10.00 -11.85
CA LEU A 109 10.08 -10.68 -10.85
C LEU A 109 10.58 -12.04 -11.35
N LYS A 110 9.72 -12.83 -11.99
CA LYS A 110 10.13 -14.13 -12.57
C LYS A 110 11.16 -13.99 -13.68
N ALA A 111 11.06 -12.93 -14.49
CA ALA A 111 11.99 -12.72 -15.59
C ALA A 111 13.37 -12.17 -15.14
N GLN A 112 13.40 -11.33 -14.11
CA GLN A 112 14.60 -10.57 -13.73
C GLN A 112 15.29 -11.09 -12.47
N TYR A 113 14.56 -11.82 -11.59
CA TYR A 113 15.04 -12.30 -10.30
C TYR A 113 14.83 -13.81 -10.21
N PRO A 114 15.75 -14.62 -10.75
CA PRO A 114 15.55 -16.07 -10.93
C PRO A 114 15.59 -16.86 -9.61
N ASP A 115 16.29 -16.36 -8.60
CA ASP A 115 16.53 -17.06 -7.35
C ASP A 115 16.06 -16.27 -6.11
N VAL A 116 16.08 -16.94 -4.96
CA VAL A 116 15.66 -16.38 -3.67
C VAL A 116 16.60 -15.27 -3.19
N PRO A 117 17.93 -15.39 -3.28
CA PRO A 117 18.85 -14.32 -2.90
C PRO A 117 18.63 -13.03 -3.68
N ALA A 118 18.41 -13.09 -4.99
CA ALA A 118 18.15 -11.92 -5.83
C ALA A 118 16.82 -11.21 -5.43
N LEU A 119 15.78 -11.99 -5.13
CA LEU A 119 14.50 -11.45 -4.61
C LEU A 119 14.70 -10.78 -3.25
N TRP A 120 15.52 -11.36 -2.39
CA TRP A 120 15.83 -10.78 -1.09
C TRP A 120 16.63 -9.47 -1.22
N GLN A 121 17.63 -9.44 -2.10
CA GLN A 121 18.38 -8.20 -2.39
C GLN A 121 17.46 -7.08 -2.88
N LEU A 122 16.50 -7.39 -3.75
CA LEU A 122 15.50 -6.41 -4.18
C LEU A 122 14.67 -5.91 -2.99
N ALA A 123 14.19 -6.80 -2.13
CA ALA A 123 13.44 -6.42 -0.93
C ALA A 123 14.27 -5.51 -0.01
N GLN A 124 15.54 -5.85 0.22
CA GLN A 124 16.46 -5.01 1.00
C GLN A 124 16.68 -3.63 0.36
N ALA A 125 16.81 -3.56 -0.96
CA ALA A 125 16.93 -2.28 -1.66
C ALA A 125 15.68 -1.41 -1.46
N LEU A 126 14.48 -1.99 -1.56
CA LEU A 126 13.22 -1.29 -1.29
C LEU A 126 13.13 -0.78 0.15
N LEU A 127 13.59 -1.57 1.13
CA LEU A 127 13.49 -1.22 2.54
C LEU A 127 14.57 -0.23 3.01
N ASN A 128 15.77 -0.29 2.44
CA ASN A 128 16.92 0.45 2.97
C ASN A 128 17.39 1.61 2.07
N CYS A 129 17.11 1.55 0.77
CA CYS A 129 17.58 2.57 -0.19
C CYS A 129 16.53 3.61 -0.53
N LEU A 130 15.25 3.33 -0.29
CA LEU A 130 14.19 4.33 -0.46
C LEU A 130 14.11 5.24 0.76
N LYS A 131 14.04 6.54 0.53
CA LYS A 131 13.88 7.55 1.58
C LYS A 131 12.50 8.18 1.46
N ILE A 132 11.83 8.31 2.61
CA ILE A 132 10.57 9.05 2.73
C ILE A 132 10.92 10.41 3.33
N VAL A 133 10.47 11.47 2.68
CA VAL A 133 10.56 12.81 3.24
C VAL A 133 9.30 13.05 4.06
N TRP A 134 9.47 13.21 5.35
CA TRP A 134 8.42 13.62 6.26
C TRP A 134 8.44 15.15 6.38
N ILE A 135 7.35 15.80 5.99
CA ILE A 135 7.19 17.25 6.10
C ILE A 135 6.11 17.48 7.16
N PRO A 136 6.50 17.83 8.40
CA PRO A 136 5.53 18.25 9.41
C PRO A 136 4.92 19.57 8.97
N TRP A 137 3.62 19.73 9.14
CA TRP A 137 2.90 20.97 8.91
C TRP A 137 2.14 21.39 10.15
N ASP A 138 2.06 22.71 10.36
CA ASP A 138 1.33 23.32 11.46
C ASP A 138 -0.04 23.76 10.95
N ALA A 139 -1.11 23.15 11.46
CA ALA A 139 -2.47 23.41 10.99
C ALA A 139 -2.91 24.88 11.12
N GLU A 140 -2.26 25.65 12.03
CA GLU A 140 -2.60 27.05 12.27
C GLU A 140 -1.82 28.02 11.35
N LYS A 141 -0.63 27.60 10.86
CA LYS A 141 0.32 28.47 10.14
C LYS A 141 0.52 28.10 8.69
N ASP A 142 0.42 26.81 8.39
CA ASP A 142 0.75 26.29 7.07
C ASP A 142 -0.52 26.07 6.22
N ASP A 143 -0.44 26.38 4.94
CA ASP A 143 -1.45 25.98 3.99
C ASP A 143 -1.08 24.62 3.37
N PRO A 144 -1.77 23.53 3.73
CA PRO A 144 -1.47 22.19 3.23
C PRO A 144 -1.57 22.10 1.71
N GLN A 145 -2.46 22.92 1.10
CA GLN A 145 -2.66 22.93 -0.33
C GLN A 145 -1.48 23.59 -1.05
N ALA A 146 -0.98 24.71 -0.55
CA ALA A 146 0.19 25.38 -1.13
C ALA A 146 1.44 24.48 -1.04
N ILE A 147 1.61 23.76 0.08
CA ILE A 147 2.70 22.78 0.23
C ILE A 147 2.53 21.64 -0.79
N PHE A 148 1.31 21.09 -0.90
CA PHE A 148 1.01 20.01 -1.82
C PHE A 148 1.22 20.41 -3.28
N GLU A 149 0.73 21.57 -3.71
CA GLU A 149 0.92 22.10 -5.05
C GLU A 149 2.41 22.32 -5.36
N SER A 150 3.17 22.91 -4.44
CA SER A 150 4.61 23.11 -4.56
C SER A 150 5.41 21.82 -4.71
N LEU A 151 4.99 20.74 -4.01
CA LEU A 151 5.64 19.44 -4.09
C LEU A 151 5.31 18.71 -5.39
N ASN A 152 4.11 18.91 -5.93
CA ASN A 152 3.65 18.29 -7.17
C ASN A 152 4.07 19.04 -8.44
N ASP A 153 4.47 20.30 -8.34
CA ASP A 153 4.91 21.10 -9.50
C ASP A 153 6.13 20.47 -10.21
N LYS A 154 6.89 19.61 -9.52
CA LYS A 154 8.02 18.84 -10.08
C LYS A 154 7.63 17.43 -10.57
N GLY A 155 6.36 17.04 -10.47
CA GLY A 155 5.83 15.73 -10.85
C GLY A 155 4.90 15.77 -12.06
N MET A 156 4.00 14.78 -12.16
CA MET A 156 2.88 14.86 -13.12
C MET A 156 1.89 15.93 -12.64
N PRO A 157 1.52 16.90 -13.50
CA PRO A 157 0.57 17.94 -13.11
C PRO A 157 -0.75 17.29 -12.69
N LEU A 158 -1.32 17.82 -11.60
CA LEU A 158 -2.63 17.40 -11.10
C LEU A 158 -3.69 17.68 -12.17
N LYS A 159 -4.65 16.78 -12.29
CA LYS A 159 -5.81 17.02 -13.14
C LYS A 159 -6.67 18.14 -12.52
N ALA A 160 -7.30 18.94 -13.38
CA ALA A 160 -8.19 20.02 -12.92
C ALA A 160 -9.27 19.51 -11.95
N SER A 161 -9.77 18.29 -12.15
CA SER A 161 -10.71 17.63 -11.23
C SER A 161 -10.13 17.37 -9.84
N GLU A 162 -8.85 17.01 -9.74
CA GLU A 162 -8.19 16.77 -8.46
C GLU A 162 -7.94 18.07 -7.70
N LEU A 163 -7.56 19.14 -8.42
CA LEU A 163 -7.44 20.49 -7.85
C LEU A 163 -8.81 20.99 -7.35
N LEU A 164 -9.87 20.79 -8.13
CA LEU A 164 -11.22 21.20 -7.77
C LEU A 164 -11.72 20.43 -6.53
N CYS A 165 -11.52 19.13 -6.47
CA CYS A 165 -11.85 18.32 -5.30
C CYS A 165 -11.10 18.82 -4.06
N ASN A 166 -9.79 19.04 -4.14
CA ASN A 166 -9.01 19.54 -3.02
C ASN A 166 -9.51 20.92 -2.54
N TYR A 167 -9.89 21.78 -3.46
CA TYR A 167 -10.44 23.11 -3.12
C TYR A 167 -11.82 23.03 -2.46
N LEU A 168 -12.74 22.25 -3.01
CA LEU A 168 -14.12 22.14 -2.51
C LEU A 168 -14.20 21.44 -1.15
N PHE A 169 -13.34 20.46 -0.88
CA PHE A 169 -13.35 19.70 0.38
C PHE A 169 -12.41 20.26 1.47
N ARG A 170 -11.71 21.36 1.18
CA ARG A 170 -10.84 22.03 2.14
C ARG A 170 -11.54 22.39 3.48
N PRO A 171 -12.77 22.98 3.51
CA PRO A 171 -13.45 23.30 4.76
C PRO A 171 -13.85 22.07 5.58
N ILE A 172 -14.10 20.93 4.91
CA ILE A 172 -14.61 19.70 5.50
C ILE A 172 -13.50 18.97 6.24
N MET A 173 -12.26 19.01 5.72
CA MET A 173 -11.09 18.43 6.38
C MET A 173 -10.75 19.12 7.71
N GLN A 174 -11.21 20.37 7.92
CA GLN A 174 -11.01 21.09 9.19
C GLN A 174 -12.06 20.71 10.27
N THR A 175 -13.14 20.01 9.91
CA THR A 175 -14.23 19.63 10.82
C THR A 175 -14.26 18.15 11.20
N GLU A 176 -13.16 17.40 11.08
CA GLU A 176 -13.05 15.96 11.42
C GLU A 176 -14.07 15.04 10.71
N MET A 177 -14.71 15.50 9.62
CA MET A 177 -15.57 14.64 8.83
C MET A 177 -14.74 13.69 7.96
N ASP A 178 -15.05 12.41 8.04
CA ASP A 178 -14.36 11.38 7.28
C ASP A 178 -14.57 11.59 5.78
N PHE A 179 -13.50 11.84 5.04
CA PHE A 179 -13.52 12.11 3.60
C PHE A 179 -14.13 10.94 2.80
N GLU A 180 -14.10 9.75 3.37
CA GLU A 180 -14.70 8.54 2.78
C GLU A 180 -16.24 8.62 2.74
N ASP A 181 -16.88 9.27 3.71
CA ASP A 181 -18.34 9.37 3.78
C ASP A 181 -18.93 10.29 2.71
N LEU A 182 -18.16 11.26 2.25
CA LEU A 182 -18.60 12.22 1.21
C LEU A 182 -18.47 11.65 -0.22
N HIS A 183 -17.48 10.77 -0.46
CA HIS A 183 -17.32 10.12 -1.75
C HIS A 183 -18.29 8.95 -1.98
N ASN A 184 -18.88 8.42 -0.92
CA ASN A 184 -19.76 7.24 -0.99
C ASN A 184 -21.25 7.61 -1.14
N ASN A 185 -21.63 8.88 -1.04
CA ASN A 185 -23.01 9.36 -1.15
C ASN A 185 -23.32 9.99 -2.53
N GLN A 186 -22.46 9.83 -3.51
CA GLN A 186 -22.70 10.15 -4.93
C GLN A 186 -22.62 8.86 -5.78
#